data_c3c689e102f08d55699fbaabf5a26d5f
#
_entry.id   c3c689e102f08d55699fbaabf5a26d5f
#
_cell.length_a   1.000
_cell.length_b   1.000
_cell.length_c   1.000
_cell.angle_alpha   90.00
_cell.angle_beta   90.00
_cell.angle_gamma   90.00
#
_symmetry.space_group_name_H-M   'P 1'
#
loop_
_entity.id
_entity.type
_entity.pdbx_description
1 polymer ?
#
loop_
_entity_poly.entity_id
_entity_poly.type
_entity_poly.pdbx_seq_one_letter_code
_entity_poly.pdbx_strand_id
1 'polypeptide(L)'
;TLSLHDALPICRVFVEVFDEEALKLEDVKWLAQGTIYPDVIESAASATGKAHVIKSHHNVGGLPKEMKMGLVEPLKELFKDEVRKIGLELGLPYDMLYRHPFPGPGLGVRVLGEVKKEYCDLLRRADAIFIEELRKADLYDKVSQAFTVFLPVRSVGVMGDGRKYDWVVSLRAVETIDFMTAHWAHLPYDFLGRVSNRIINEVNGISRVVYDISGKPPATIEWE
;
A
#
# COMPACT_ATOMS: atom_id res chain seq x y z
N THR A 1 15.65 2.47 -10.13
CA THR A 1 15.21 1.71 -8.95
C THR A 1 15.13 2.69 -7.79
N LEU A 2 13.91 3.07 -7.39
CA LEU A 2 13.66 3.73 -6.13
C LEU A 2 13.98 2.71 -5.04
N SER A 3 15.14 2.83 -4.41
CA SER A 3 15.49 1.99 -3.27
C SER A 3 14.88 2.57 -1.99
N LEU A 4 14.82 1.78 -0.93
CA LEU A 4 14.42 2.26 0.42
C LEU A 4 15.24 3.48 0.89
N HIS A 5 16.42 3.74 0.31
CA HIS A 5 17.19 4.96 0.53
C HIS A 5 16.54 6.22 -0.04
N ASP A 6 15.58 6.08 -0.95
CA ASP A 6 14.85 7.21 -1.56
C ASP A 6 13.64 7.66 -0.73
N ALA A 7 13.31 6.96 0.35
CA ALA A 7 12.21 7.33 1.26
C ALA A 7 12.52 8.60 2.09
N LEU A 8 13.79 8.85 2.42
CA LEU A 8 14.22 10.06 3.14
C LEU A 8 13.90 11.36 2.39
N PRO A 9 14.11 11.47 1.05
CA PRO A 9 13.66 12.63 0.28
C PRO A 9 12.14 12.83 0.30
N ILE A 10 11.34 11.75 0.29
CA ILE A 10 9.88 11.83 0.28
C ILE A 10 9.36 12.48 1.56
N CYS A 11 9.86 12.05 2.74
CA CYS A 11 9.46 12.64 4.02
C CYS A 11 9.83 14.13 4.12
N ARG A 12 11.02 14.48 3.62
CA ARG A 12 11.47 15.89 3.59
C ARG A 12 10.59 16.74 2.68
N VAL A 13 10.34 16.30 1.45
CA VAL A 13 9.49 17.02 0.49
C VAL A 13 8.07 17.17 1.03
N PHE A 14 7.55 16.14 1.72
CA PHE A 14 6.24 16.19 2.36
C PHE A 14 6.17 17.33 3.39
N VAL A 15 7.17 17.47 4.24
CA VAL A 15 7.21 18.57 5.24
C VAL A 15 7.40 19.92 4.56
N GLU A 16 8.26 20.02 3.55
CA GLU A 16 8.47 21.26 2.77
C GLU A 16 7.15 21.75 2.15
N VAL A 17 6.37 20.82 1.54
CA VAL A 17 5.06 21.14 0.97
C VAL A 17 4.06 21.58 2.05
N PHE A 18 4.06 20.90 3.22
CA PHE A 18 3.20 21.32 4.33
C PHE A 18 3.54 22.69 4.86
N ASP A 19 4.83 23.02 5.00
CA ASP A 19 5.26 24.33 5.43
C ASP A 19 4.88 25.43 4.41
N GLU A 20 5.02 25.16 3.11
CA GLU A 20 4.62 26.06 2.05
C GLU A 20 3.10 26.32 2.05
N GLU A 21 2.29 25.27 2.22
CA GLU A 21 0.83 25.39 2.26
C GLU A 21 0.36 26.08 3.57
N ALA A 22 0.99 25.79 4.70
CA ALA A 22 0.69 26.43 5.97
C ALA A 22 0.95 27.93 5.95
N LEU A 23 1.99 28.39 5.21
CA LEU A 23 2.28 29.82 5.05
C LEU A 23 1.19 30.59 4.29
N LYS A 24 0.34 29.90 3.51
CA LYS A 24 -0.80 30.50 2.80
C LYS A 24 -2.04 30.67 3.68
N LEU A 25 -2.03 30.09 4.87
CA LEU A 25 -3.13 30.12 5.83
C LEU A 25 -2.78 31.05 6.99
N GLU A 26 -3.73 31.87 7.40
CA GLU A 26 -3.58 32.71 8.58
C GLU A 26 -3.78 31.88 9.85
N ASP A 27 -2.96 32.13 10.88
CA ASP A 27 -3.08 31.56 12.23
C ASP A 27 -2.87 30.03 12.37
N VAL A 28 -2.23 29.35 11.41
CA VAL A 28 -1.88 27.93 11.56
C VAL A 28 -0.71 27.79 12.55
N LYS A 29 -0.97 27.12 13.67
CA LYS A 29 0.01 26.90 14.76
C LYS A 29 0.38 25.42 14.96
N TRP A 30 -0.45 24.52 14.47
CA TRP A 30 -0.35 23.08 14.77
C TRP A 30 -0.47 22.23 13.52
N LEU A 31 0.35 21.19 13.43
CA LEU A 31 0.24 20.11 12.47
C LEU A 31 -0.34 18.89 13.19
N ALA A 32 -1.53 18.44 12.76
CA ALA A 32 -2.10 17.18 13.25
C ALA A 32 -1.51 15.99 12.51
N GLN A 33 -1.06 14.99 13.23
CA GLN A 33 -0.47 13.76 12.68
C GLN A 33 -1.16 12.53 13.24
N GLY A 34 -1.41 11.54 12.36
CA GLY A 34 -2.08 10.28 12.70
C GLY A 34 -1.13 9.21 13.21
N THR A 35 -0.06 9.57 13.92
CA THR A 35 0.86 8.63 14.56
C THR A 35 0.10 7.74 15.52
N ILE A 36 0.36 6.43 15.48
CA ILE A 36 -0.19 5.43 16.38
C ILE A 36 0.93 4.76 17.21
N TYR A 37 0.56 4.04 18.26
CA TYR A 37 1.53 3.45 19.19
C TYR A 37 2.55 2.49 18.52
N PRO A 38 2.17 1.63 17.56
CA PRO A 38 3.15 0.84 16.80
C PRO A 38 4.24 1.67 16.11
N ASP A 39 3.91 2.86 15.57
CA ASP A 39 4.88 3.74 14.93
C ASP A 39 5.92 4.24 15.95
N VAL A 40 5.48 4.53 17.18
CA VAL A 40 6.36 4.97 18.28
C VAL A 40 7.32 3.86 18.70
N ILE A 41 6.82 2.62 18.84
CA ILE A 41 7.66 1.45 19.23
C ILE A 41 8.69 1.14 18.14
N GLU A 42 8.27 1.09 16.89
CA GLU A 42 9.17 0.80 15.75
C GLU A 42 10.28 1.85 15.62
N SER A 43 9.98 3.12 15.91
CA SER A 43 10.95 4.20 15.91
C SER A 43 11.92 4.17 17.10
N ALA A 44 11.44 3.77 18.29
CA ALA A 44 12.28 3.62 19.48
C ALA A 44 13.28 2.47 19.34
N ALA A 45 12.91 1.37 18.68
CA ALA A 45 13.80 0.24 18.42
C ALA A 45 14.99 0.62 17.52
N SER A 46 14.83 1.58 16.62
CA SER A 46 15.90 2.09 15.76
C SER A 46 16.95 2.91 16.54
N ALA A 47 16.56 3.58 17.61
CA ALA A 47 17.46 4.40 18.44
C ALA A 47 18.42 3.56 19.28
N THR A 48 18.15 2.28 19.52
CA THR A 48 19.01 1.38 20.32
C THR A 48 20.12 0.69 19.52
N GLY A 49 20.22 0.91 18.20
CA GLY A 49 21.33 0.47 17.35
C GLY A 49 21.43 -1.04 17.11
N LYS A 50 20.45 -1.85 17.55
CA LYS A 50 20.47 -3.32 17.43
C LYS A 50 19.49 -3.88 16.38
N ALA A 51 18.65 -3.06 15.78
CA ALA A 51 17.77 -3.47 14.68
C ALA A 51 18.05 -2.61 13.45
N HIS A 52 18.16 -3.24 12.28
CA HIS A 52 18.08 -2.50 11.02
C HIS A 52 16.75 -1.74 10.98
N VAL A 53 16.78 -0.48 10.56
CA VAL A 53 15.59 0.37 10.39
C VAL A 53 14.64 -0.34 9.42
N ILE A 54 13.59 -0.96 9.94
CA ILE A 54 12.65 -1.75 9.14
C ILE A 54 11.65 -0.83 8.40
N LYS A 55 11.43 0.39 8.93
CA LYS A 55 10.55 1.39 8.30
C LYS A 55 11.10 2.80 8.52
N SER A 56 11.64 3.40 7.47
CA SER A 56 12.15 4.77 7.47
C SER A 56 11.10 5.83 7.08
N HIS A 57 9.88 5.41 6.77
CA HIS A 57 8.83 6.27 6.22
C HIS A 57 7.71 6.65 7.20
N HIS A 58 7.83 6.27 8.46
CA HIS A 58 6.99 6.83 9.51
C HIS A 58 7.64 8.11 10.02
N ASN A 59 6.89 9.22 10.00
CA ASN A 59 7.36 10.56 10.43
C ASN A 59 7.69 10.66 11.93
N VAL A 60 7.74 9.56 12.66
CA VAL A 60 8.13 9.54 14.07
C VAL A 60 9.64 9.72 14.17
N GLY A 61 10.06 10.89 14.60
CA GLY A 61 11.50 11.26 14.69
C GLY A 61 12.13 11.70 13.36
N GLY A 62 11.39 11.68 12.24
CA GLY A 62 11.87 12.13 10.92
C GLY A 62 11.50 13.57 10.56
N LEU A 63 10.70 14.24 11.40
CA LEU A 63 10.33 15.63 11.15
C LEU A 63 11.53 16.55 11.38
N PRO A 64 11.73 17.59 10.53
CA PRO A 64 12.80 18.56 10.69
C PRO A 64 12.69 19.25 12.07
N LYS A 65 13.83 19.39 12.74
CA LYS A 65 13.91 20.10 14.04
C LYS A 65 13.51 21.59 13.94
N GLU A 66 13.47 22.12 12.74
CA GLU A 66 13.20 23.53 12.40
C GLU A 66 11.75 23.79 12.01
N MET A 67 10.84 22.78 12.17
CA MET A 67 9.43 22.96 11.87
C MET A 67 8.81 24.06 12.72
N LYS A 68 8.14 25.00 12.07
CA LYS A 68 7.56 26.18 12.74
C LYS A 68 6.23 25.88 13.46
N MET A 69 5.60 24.76 13.13
CA MET A 69 4.32 24.32 13.71
C MET A 69 4.55 23.37 14.89
N GLY A 70 3.72 23.51 15.93
CA GLY A 70 3.63 22.50 16.98
C GLY A 70 2.99 21.21 16.45
N LEU A 71 3.36 20.06 17.00
CA LEU A 71 2.81 18.77 16.60
C LEU A 71 1.67 18.35 17.53
N VAL A 72 0.58 17.85 16.96
CA VAL A 72 -0.56 17.26 17.68
C VAL A 72 -0.75 15.82 17.22
N GLU A 73 -0.54 14.86 18.12
CA GLU A 73 -0.60 13.43 17.87
C GLU A 73 -1.60 12.75 18.80
N PRO A 74 -2.90 12.92 18.58
CA PRO A 74 -3.93 12.47 19.53
C PRO A 74 -4.05 10.95 19.62
N LEU A 75 -3.51 10.21 18.66
CA LEU A 75 -3.63 8.75 18.55
C LEU A 75 -2.36 7.99 18.94
N LYS A 76 -1.30 8.68 19.34
CA LYS A 76 0.05 8.09 19.52
C LYS A 76 0.16 7.01 20.61
N GLU A 77 -0.81 6.92 21.48
CA GLU A 77 -0.87 5.92 22.55
C GLU A 77 -1.85 4.79 22.26
N LEU A 78 -2.46 4.78 21.07
CA LEU A 78 -3.48 3.83 20.66
C LEU A 78 -2.98 2.83 19.64
N PHE A 79 -3.47 1.59 19.72
CA PHE A 79 -3.31 0.60 18.68
C PHE A 79 -4.32 0.82 17.55
N LYS A 80 -4.03 0.26 16.37
CA LYS A 80 -4.83 0.47 15.16
C LYS A 80 -6.28 0.00 15.29
N ASP A 81 -6.51 -1.07 16.04
CA ASP A 81 -7.86 -1.58 16.30
C ASP A 81 -8.66 -0.66 17.24
N GLU A 82 -7.99 -0.02 18.21
CA GLU A 82 -8.60 0.98 19.10
C GLU A 82 -8.96 2.24 18.31
N VAL A 83 -8.06 2.72 17.44
CA VAL A 83 -8.32 3.86 16.56
C VAL A 83 -9.54 3.58 15.65
N ARG A 84 -9.67 2.37 15.13
CA ARG A 84 -10.83 1.97 14.31
C ARG A 84 -12.13 1.99 15.11
N LYS A 85 -12.12 1.50 16.36
CA LYS A 85 -13.29 1.56 17.26
C LYS A 85 -13.71 3.00 17.53
N ILE A 86 -12.74 3.88 17.85
CA ILE A 86 -13.01 5.31 18.05
C ILE A 86 -13.59 5.92 16.76
N GLY A 87 -13.05 5.55 15.60
CA GLY A 87 -13.58 6.02 14.32
C GLY A 87 -15.05 5.64 14.09
N LEU A 88 -15.45 4.42 14.46
CA LEU A 88 -16.86 4.00 14.41
C LEU A 88 -17.74 4.84 15.36
N GLU A 89 -17.30 5.06 16.60
CA GLU A 89 -18.01 5.89 17.57
C GLU A 89 -18.16 7.36 17.10
N LEU A 90 -17.19 7.85 16.34
CA LEU A 90 -17.24 9.16 15.70
C LEU A 90 -18.10 9.19 14.43
N GLY A 91 -18.70 8.07 14.02
CA GLY A 91 -19.59 7.97 12.86
C GLY A 91 -18.88 7.87 11.51
N LEU A 92 -17.59 7.52 11.47
CA LEU A 92 -16.90 7.29 10.21
C LEU A 92 -17.42 6.01 9.54
N PRO A 93 -17.58 6.01 8.19
CA PRO A 93 -18.04 4.82 7.47
C PRO A 93 -17.13 3.61 7.67
N TYR A 94 -17.73 2.43 7.84
CA TYR A 94 -17.01 1.17 8.01
C TYR A 94 -15.97 0.93 6.91
N ASP A 95 -16.34 1.12 5.66
CA ASP A 95 -15.46 0.92 4.49
C ASP A 95 -14.24 1.84 4.48
N MET A 96 -14.32 2.99 5.12
CA MET A 96 -13.19 3.89 5.28
C MET A 96 -12.23 3.40 6.36
N LEU A 97 -12.75 2.91 7.47
CA LEU A 97 -11.97 2.47 8.64
C LEU A 97 -11.30 1.11 8.42
N TYR A 98 -12.00 0.19 7.74
CA TYR A 98 -11.55 -1.18 7.52
C TYR A 98 -11.00 -1.45 6.11
N ARG A 99 -10.75 -0.39 5.34
CA ARG A 99 -10.05 -0.54 4.06
C ARG A 99 -8.69 -1.21 4.25
N HIS A 100 -8.28 -1.98 3.24
CA HIS A 100 -6.93 -2.54 3.22
C HIS A 100 -5.87 -1.43 3.31
N PRO A 101 -4.72 -1.70 3.95
CA PRO A 101 -3.59 -0.78 3.94
C PRO A 101 -3.20 -0.39 2.52
N PHE A 102 -2.92 0.89 2.31
CA PHE A 102 -2.39 1.41 1.06
C PHE A 102 -1.10 2.14 1.37
N PRO A 103 0.04 1.78 0.76
CA PRO A 103 1.34 2.35 1.10
C PRO A 103 1.39 3.85 0.80
N GLY A 104 2.18 4.60 1.58
CA GLY A 104 2.35 6.03 1.40
C GLY A 104 2.82 6.43 -0.02
N PRO A 105 3.80 5.74 -0.63
CA PRO A 105 4.22 6.00 -2.01
C PRO A 105 3.16 5.63 -3.07
N GLY A 106 2.04 5.08 -2.69
CA GLY A 106 0.95 4.73 -3.58
C GLY A 106 1.26 3.58 -4.53
N LEU A 107 0.80 3.70 -5.77
CA LEU A 107 1.02 2.67 -6.80
C LEU A 107 2.48 2.50 -7.22
N GLY A 108 3.36 3.44 -6.86
CA GLY A 108 4.77 3.38 -7.23
C GLY A 108 5.46 2.10 -6.75
N VAL A 109 5.19 1.66 -5.52
CA VAL A 109 5.76 0.43 -4.94
C VAL A 109 5.13 -0.86 -5.49
N ARG A 110 4.10 -0.75 -6.31
CA ARG A 110 3.43 -1.87 -6.99
C ARG A 110 3.75 -1.94 -8.48
N VAL A 111 4.67 -1.09 -8.95
CA VAL A 111 5.25 -1.14 -10.29
C VAL A 111 6.72 -1.47 -10.14
N LEU A 112 7.12 -2.70 -10.46
CA LEU A 112 8.52 -3.09 -10.35
C LEU A 112 9.37 -2.34 -11.39
N GLY A 113 10.48 -1.76 -10.91
CA GLY A 113 11.43 -1.03 -11.76
C GLY A 113 10.98 0.40 -12.06
N GLU A 114 11.05 0.83 -13.31
CA GLU A 114 10.75 2.21 -13.70
C GLU A 114 9.24 2.51 -13.60
N VAL A 115 8.88 3.52 -12.81
CA VAL A 115 7.49 3.96 -12.68
C VAL A 115 7.10 4.82 -13.88
N LYS A 116 6.19 4.28 -14.72
CA LYS A 116 5.64 4.99 -15.88
C LYS A 116 4.13 5.18 -15.74
N LYS A 117 3.64 6.30 -16.24
CA LYS A 117 2.20 6.59 -16.22
C LYS A 117 1.38 5.46 -16.84
N GLU A 118 1.82 4.94 -17.99
CA GLU A 118 1.15 3.84 -18.70
C GLU A 118 1.06 2.56 -17.85
N TYR A 119 2.10 2.23 -17.09
CA TYR A 119 2.12 1.07 -16.18
C TYR A 119 1.16 1.27 -15.00
N CYS A 120 1.18 2.48 -14.44
CA CYS A 120 0.24 2.83 -13.37
C CYS A 120 -1.22 2.80 -13.85
N ASP A 121 -1.50 3.22 -15.08
CA ASP A 121 -2.85 3.22 -15.65
C ASP A 121 -3.36 1.78 -15.90
N LEU A 122 -2.49 0.87 -16.36
CA LEU A 122 -2.79 -0.56 -16.49
C LEU A 122 -3.04 -1.20 -15.12
N LEU A 123 -2.13 -0.96 -14.19
CA LEU A 123 -2.18 -1.48 -12.83
C LEU A 123 -3.46 -1.06 -12.13
N ARG A 124 -3.82 0.22 -12.21
CA ARG A 124 -5.01 0.79 -11.56
C ARG A 124 -6.30 0.10 -12.03
N ARG A 125 -6.39 -0.21 -13.34
CA ARG A 125 -7.55 -0.92 -13.90
C ARG A 125 -7.58 -2.38 -13.46
N ALA A 126 -6.44 -3.07 -13.45
CA ALA A 126 -6.34 -4.45 -12.99
C ALA A 126 -6.65 -4.57 -11.50
N ASP A 127 -6.11 -3.66 -10.68
CA ASP A 127 -6.36 -3.62 -9.25
C ASP A 127 -7.83 -3.36 -8.92
N ALA A 128 -8.47 -2.43 -9.64
CA ALA A 128 -9.89 -2.15 -9.47
C ALA A 128 -10.77 -3.39 -9.72
N ILE A 129 -10.46 -4.20 -10.75
CA ILE A 129 -11.16 -5.46 -11.03
C ILE A 129 -10.96 -6.45 -9.89
N PHE A 130 -9.74 -6.60 -9.39
CA PHE A 130 -9.44 -7.54 -8.31
C PHE A 130 -10.18 -7.18 -7.02
N ILE A 131 -10.14 -5.91 -6.62
CA ILE A 131 -10.83 -5.42 -5.42
C ILE A 131 -12.36 -5.52 -5.58
N GLU A 132 -12.89 -5.19 -6.77
CA GLU A 132 -14.33 -5.35 -7.06
C GLU A 132 -14.78 -6.81 -6.90
N GLU A 133 -14.04 -7.76 -7.48
CA GLU A 133 -14.36 -9.18 -7.37
C GLU A 133 -14.24 -9.71 -5.93
N LEU A 134 -13.24 -9.25 -5.16
CA LEU A 134 -13.14 -9.57 -3.73
C LEU A 134 -14.39 -9.13 -2.96
N ARG A 135 -14.89 -7.92 -3.23
CA ARG A 135 -16.10 -7.39 -2.59
C ARG A 135 -17.35 -8.18 -3.02
N LYS A 136 -17.52 -8.46 -4.32
CA LYS A 136 -18.63 -9.26 -4.84
C LYS A 136 -18.69 -10.68 -4.29
N ALA A 137 -17.54 -11.24 -3.94
CA ALA A 137 -17.43 -12.60 -3.42
C ALA A 137 -17.44 -12.66 -1.88
N ASP A 138 -17.63 -11.55 -1.19
CA ASP A 138 -17.52 -11.43 0.28
C ASP A 138 -16.18 -11.94 0.83
N LEU A 139 -15.10 -11.71 0.06
CA LEU A 139 -13.72 -12.10 0.41
C LEU A 139 -12.87 -10.90 0.87
N TYR A 140 -13.31 -9.67 0.63
CA TYR A 140 -12.53 -8.47 0.93
C TYR A 140 -12.15 -8.39 2.42
N ASP A 141 -13.11 -8.61 3.31
CA ASP A 141 -12.89 -8.55 4.76
C ASP A 141 -12.24 -9.83 5.34
N LYS A 142 -12.12 -10.89 4.53
CA LYS A 142 -11.45 -12.14 4.92
C LYS A 142 -9.95 -12.11 4.72
N VAL A 143 -9.45 -11.20 3.89
CA VAL A 143 -8.02 -10.98 3.68
C VAL A 143 -7.60 -9.66 4.32
N SER A 144 -6.39 -9.62 4.86
CA SER A 144 -5.90 -8.44 5.58
C SER A 144 -5.40 -7.34 4.64
N GLN A 145 -4.88 -7.76 3.47
CA GLN A 145 -4.45 -6.87 2.40
C GLN A 145 -4.47 -7.60 1.06
N ALA A 146 -4.99 -6.96 0.03
CA ALA A 146 -4.99 -7.48 -1.34
C ALA A 146 -4.72 -6.34 -2.33
N PHE A 147 -3.96 -6.63 -3.37
CA PHE A 147 -3.60 -5.68 -4.42
C PHE A 147 -3.03 -6.41 -5.63
N THR A 148 -2.86 -5.66 -6.71
CA THR A 148 -2.20 -6.12 -7.93
C THR A 148 -0.83 -5.47 -8.06
N VAL A 149 0.16 -6.21 -8.58
CA VAL A 149 1.52 -5.74 -8.86
C VAL A 149 1.75 -5.79 -10.37
N PHE A 150 2.30 -4.71 -10.94
CA PHE A 150 2.68 -4.67 -12.33
C PHE A 150 4.10 -5.20 -12.51
N LEU A 151 4.23 -6.21 -13.37
CA LEU A 151 5.51 -6.81 -13.72
C LEU A 151 5.94 -6.30 -15.10
N PRO A 152 7.08 -5.58 -15.23
CA PRO A 152 7.54 -5.03 -16.50
C PRO A 152 8.17 -6.12 -17.40
N VAL A 153 7.50 -7.25 -17.50
CA VAL A 153 7.86 -8.37 -18.36
C VAL A 153 6.73 -8.66 -19.33
N ARG A 154 7.08 -9.03 -20.55
CA ARG A 154 6.09 -9.36 -21.57
C ARG A 154 5.92 -10.86 -21.68
N SER A 155 4.69 -11.27 -21.83
CA SER A 155 4.32 -12.66 -22.06
C SER A 155 3.54 -12.79 -23.35
N VAL A 156 3.76 -13.90 -24.05
CA VAL A 156 2.97 -14.23 -25.24
C VAL A 156 1.53 -14.55 -24.83
N GLY A 157 0.59 -13.94 -25.51
CA GLY A 157 -0.83 -14.26 -25.50
C GLY A 157 -1.33 -14.57 -26.89
N VAL A 158 -2.46 -15.24 -27.01
CA VAL A 158 -3.15 -15.46 -28.28
C VAL A 158 -4.50 -14.74 -28.19
N MET A 159 -4.72 -13.82 -29.09
CA MET A 159 -6.03 -13.13 -29.27
C MET A 159 -6.44 -13.24 -30.73
N GLY A 160 -7.55 -13.99 -30.96
CA GLY A 160 -7.95 -14.37 -32.31
C GLY A 160 -6.85 -15.21 -32.99
N ASP A 161 -6.52 -14.90 -34.23
CA ASP A 161 -5.49 -15.63 -35.01
C ASP A 161 -4.06 -15.12 -34.82
N GLY A 162 -3.86 -14.13 -33.91
CA GLY A 162 -2.58 -13.44 -33.74
C GLY A 162 -1.89 -13.70 -32.40
N ARG A 163 -0.55 -13.75 -32.44
CA ARG A 163 0.26 -13.67 -31.21
C ARG A 163 0.42 -12.22 -30.79
N LYS A 164 0.18 -11.95 -29.50
CA LYS A 164 0.37 -10.64 -28.89
C LYS A 164 1.32 -10.76 -27.71
N TYR A 165 2.20 -9.79 -27.54
CA TYR A 165 3.13 -9.73 -26.41
C TYR A 165 2.74 -8.56 -25.52
N ASP A 166 2.01 -8.88 -24.44
CA ASP A 166 1.52 -7.91 -23.49
C ASP A 166 2.12 -8.14 -22.09
N TRP A 167 1.80 -7.24 -21.18
CA TRP A 167 2.35 -7.22 -19.83
C TRP A 167 1.76 -8.29 -18.94
N VAL A 168 2.48 -8.57 -17.86
CA VAL A 168 2.09 -9.50 -16.79
C VAL A 168 1.74 -8.70 -15.54
N VAL A 169 0.73 -9.15 -14.81
CA VAL A 169 0.42 -8.66 -13.46
C VAL A 169 0.39 -9.81 -12.48
N SER A 170 0.78 -9.55 -11.23
CA SER A 170 0.65 -10.48 -10.12
C SER A 170 -0.45 -10.03 -9.18
N LEU A 171 -1.35 -10.92 -8.82
CA LEU A 171 -2.27 -10.72 -7.71
C LEU A 171 -1.55 -11.08 -6.40
N ARG A 172 -1.70 -10.26 -5.40
CA ARG A 172 -1.21 -10.49 -4.05
C ARG A 172 -2.37 -10.36 -3.08
N ALA A 173 -2.62 -11.38 -2.27
CA ALA A 173 -3.53 -11.31 -1.14
C ALA A 173 -2.92 -12.05 0.05
N VAL A 174 -2.99 -11.45 1.23
CA VAL A 174 -2.40 -11.99 2.45
C VAL A 174 -3.37 -11.94 3.62
N GLU A 175 -3.20 -12.89 4.52
CA GLU A 175 -3.85 -12.96 5.82
C GLU A 175 -2.77 -12.74 6.89
N THR A 176 -3.04 -11.85 7.83
CA THR A 176 -2.13 -11.49 8.92
C THR A 176 -2.91 -10.90 10.09
N ILE A 177 -2.33 -11.01 11.28
CA ILE A 177 -2.87 -10.38 12.50
C ILE A 177 -2.16 -9.05 12.77
N ASP A 178 -0.85 -9.03 12.66
CA ASP A 178 0.01 -7.94 13.13
C ASP A 178 0.86 -7.30 12.03
N PHE A 179 0.78 -7.78 10.79
CA PHE A 179 1.61 -7.38 9.64
C PHE A 179 3.12 -7.66 9.80
N MET A 180 3.54 -8.28 10.93
CA MET A 180 4.92 -8.74 11.12
C MET A 180 5.16 -10.06 10.40
N THR A 181 4.20 -10.97 10.52
CA THR A 181 4.13 -12.21 9.76
C THR A 181 2.87 -12.22 8.90
N ALA A 182 2.93 -12.84 7.73
CA ALA A 182 1.79 -12.95 6.85
C ALA A 182 1.84 -14.25 6.02
N HIS A 183 0.68 -14.84 5.82
CA HIS A 183 0.48 -15.95 4.92
C HIS A 183 -0.24 -15.47 3.66
N TRP A 184 0.06 -16.07 2.51
CA TRP A 184 -0.73 -15.82 1.33
C TRP A 184 -2.17 -16.34 1.51
N ALA A 185 -3.17 -15.61 1.06
CA ALA A 185 -4.57 -15.96 1.24
C ALA A 185 -4.97 -17.10 0.28
N HIS A 186 -5.65 -18.11 0.82
CA HIS A 186 -6.14 -19.25 0.04
C HIS A 186 -7.46 -18.90 -0.68
N LEU A 187 -7.39 -18.01 -1.67
CA LEU A 187 -8.55 -17.65 -2.47
C LEU A 187 -9.02 -18.83 -3.33
N PRO A 188 -10.34 -19.02 -3.52
CA PRO A 188 -10.87 -20.10 -4.34
C PRO A 188 -10.34 -20.04 -5.78
N TYR A 189 -10.00 -21.19 -6.37
CA TYR A 189 -9.46 -21.25 -7.73
C TYR A 189 -10.43 -20.67 -8.77
N ASP A 190 -11.74 -20.91 -8.62
CA ASP A 190 -12.76 -20.34 -9.51
C ASP A 190 -12.81 -18.81 -9.41
N PHE A 191 -12.58 -18.26 -8.22
CA PHE A 191 -12.45 -16.82 -8.01
C PHE A 191 -11.22 -16.28 -8.74
N LEU A 192 -10.05 -16.88 -8.54
CA LEU A 192 -8.81 -16.49 -9.23
C LEU A 192 -8.97 -16.59 -10.74
N GLY A 193 -9.64 -17.64 -11.24
CA GLY A 193 -9.94 -17.80 -12.65
C GLY A 193 -10.82 -16.68 -13.21
N ARG A 194 -11.88 -16.29 -12.49
CA ARG A 194 -12.73 -15.15 -12.88
C ARG A 194 -11.96 -13.83 -12.93
N VAL A 195 -11.19 -13.53 -11.86
CA VAL A 195 -10.39 -12.30 -11.81
C VAL A 195 -9.41 -12.24 -12.98
N SER A 196 -8.67 -13.33 -13.22
CA SER A 196 -7.73 -13.45 -14.33
C SER A 196 -8.41 -13.21 -15.68
N ASN A 197 -9.53 -13.85 -15.92
CA ASN A 197 -10.30 -13.71 -17.17
C ASN A 197 -10.78 -12.26 -17.35
N ARG A 198 -11.31 -11.64 -16.31
CA ARG A 198 -11.75 -10.24 -16.35
C ARG A 198 -10.60 -9.31 -16.67
N ILE A 199 -9.47 -9.44 -15.96
CA ILE A 199 -8.30 -8.57 -16.18
C ILE A 199 -7.80 -8.69 -17.61
N ILE A 200 -7.63 -9.90 -18.14
CA ILE A 200 -7.13 -10.13 -19.50
C ILE A 200 -8.09 -9.57 -20.56
N ASN A 201 -9.38 -9.70 -20.37
CA ASN A 201 -10.38 -9.26 -21.34
C ASN A 201 -10.72 -7.76 -21.25
N GLU A 202 -10.71 -7.17 -20.05
CA GLU A 202 -11.13 -5.79 -19.82
C GLU A 202 -9.95 -4.79 -19.81
N VAL A 203 -8.71 -5.26 -19.51
CA VAL A 203 -7.53 -4.41 -19.46
C VAL A 203 -6.62 -4.69 -20.67
N ASN A 204 -6.90 -4.01 -21.78
CA ASN A 204 -6.06 -4.14 -22.96
C ASN A 204 -4.59 -3.76 -22.63
N GLY A 205 -3.65 -4.64 -22.96
CA GLY A 205 -2.23 -4.52 -22.64
C GLY A 205 -1.73 -5.49 -21.55
N ILE A 206 -2.63 -6.29 -20.95
CA ILE A 206 -2.28 -7.38 -20.02
C ILE A 206 -2.69 -8.71 -20.67
N SER A 207 -1.74 -9.64 -20.76
CA SER A 207 -1.97 -10.98 -21.34
C SER A 207 -1.81 -12.12 -20.34
N ARG A 208 -1.33 -11.84 -19.14
CA ARG A 208 -1.10 -12.88 -18.13
C ARG A 208 -1.30 -12.35 -16.73
N VAL A 209 -1.96 -13.16 -15.91
CA VAL A 209 -2.15 -12.94 -14.47
C VAL A 209 -1.51 -14.10 -13.73
N VAL A 210 -0.71 -13.80 -12.70
CA VAL A 210 -0.15 -14.79 -11.77
C VAL A 210 -0.63 -14.49 -10.35
N TYR A 211 -0.50 -15.45 -9.45
CA TYR A 211 -0.84 -15.28 -8.04
C TYR A 211 0.40 -15.50 -7.17
N ASP A 212 0.73 -14.55 -6.31
CA ASP A 212 1.88 -14.65 -5.42
C ASP A 212 1.51 -15.43 -4.16
N ILE A 213 2.17 -16.59 -3.99
CA ILE A 213 2.00 -17.52 -2.88
C ILE A 213 3.14 -17.44 -1.84
N SER A 214 3.85 -16.33 -1.79
CA SER A 214 4.97 -16.14 -0.86
C SER A 214 4.48 -15.74 0.51
N GLY A 215 5.04 -16.35 1.56
CA GLY A 215 4.81 -15.97 2.96
C GLY A 215 5.80 -14.91 3.43
N LYS A 216 5.43 -14.15 4.48
CA LYS A 216 6.31 -13.23 5.18
C LYS A 216 6.62 -13.80 6.58
N PRO A 217 7.88 -14.04 6.95
CA PRO A 217 9.07 -14.04 6.11
C PRO A 217 9.11 -15.23 5.12
N PRO A 218 10.03 -15.31 4.14
CA PRO A 218 11.09 -14.33 3.87
C PRO A 218 10.67 -13.16 2.98
N ALA A 219 9.56 -13.28 2.23
CA ALA A 219 9.06 -12.19 1.41
C ALA A 219 8.45 -11.07 2.26
N THR A 220 8.31 -9.89 1.68
CA THR A 220 7.50 -8.79 2.24
C THR A 220 6.06 -8.90 1.75
N ILE A 221 5.13 -8.09 2.30
CA ILE A 221 3.76 -8.04 1.79
C ILE A 221 3.75 -7.26 0.49
N GLU A 222 4.21 -6.00 0.51
CA GLU A 222 4.47 -5.23 -0.72
C GLU A 222 5.75 -5.76 -1.39
N TRP A 223 5.90 -5.53 -2.68
CA TRP A 223 7.03 -6.05 -3.46
C TRP A 223 8.24 -5.11 -3.51
N GLU A 224 8.03 -3.82 -3.18
CA GLU A 224 9.10 -2.81 -2.98
C GLU A 224 8.85 -1.96 -1.72
#